data_bbd120c00d8c5d94141644609c111599
#
_entry.id   bbd120c00d8c5d94141644609c111599
#
_cell.length_a   1.000
_cell.length_b   1.000
_cell.length_c   1.000
_cell.angle_alpha   90.00
_cell.angle_beta   90.00
_cell.angle_gamma   90.00
#
_symmetry.space_group_name_H-M   'P 1'
#
loop_
_entity.id
_entity.type
_entity.pdbx_description
1 polymer ?
#
loop_
_entity_poly.entity_id
_entity_poly.type
_entity_poly.pdbx_seq_one_letter_code
_entity_poly.pdbx_strand_id
1 'polypeptide(L)'
;MNLFKKLTLGLSATGMAVGIAMAASTPVDAKTITVRIGSGHPPTVVYAGLMKNFFQPELKKAIESKTKHKIKFIEAYSGSLVKVFDVFEGIENGILDIGGFCFCFEASKLKMHAFQIMLPFGTMDPVKSVAIAKSVYKQFPSLENRFQKFKQTMLARIGDGGYNLGTNFDWNKVADLKGHKILGAGLNLNWMKQAGIGIIAVTDGLPGWYKKIQNGVAEGGIMFPSAWGPVFKL
;
A
#
# COMPACT_ATOMS: atom_id res chain seq x y z
N MET A 1 -59.71 69.16 30.25
CA MET A 1 -59.79 70.12 29.11
C MET A 1 -59.17 69.34 27.90
N ASN A 2 -60.07 68.96 27.02
CA ASN A 2 -59.94 68.63 25.58
C ASN A 2 -58.54 68.27 25.04
N LEU A 3 -58.37 67.24 24.28
CA LEU A 3 -58.89 67.11 22.90
C LEU A 3 -58.75 65.72 22.36
N PHE A 4 -59.87 65.17 21.85
CA PHE A 4 -59.91 64.02 20.96
C PHE A 4 -59.23 64.30 19.59
N LYS A 5 -58.44 63.45 19.10
CA LYS A 5 -58.35 63.32 17.65
C LYS A 5 -58.17 61.83 17.26
N LYS A 6 -59.15 61.44 16.48
CA LYS A 6 -59.23 60.16 15.77
C LYS A 6 -58.01 59.96 14.84
N LEU A 7 -57.42 58.79 14.82
CA LEU A 7 -56.66 58.38 13.69
C LEU A 7 -57.08 56.98 13.25
N THR A 8 -57.48 56.93 12.04
CA THR A 8 -58.00 55.81 11.26
C THR A 8 -56.97 54.68 11.11
N LEU A 9 -57.41 53.41 11.30
CA LEU A 9 -56.73 52.22 10.97
C LEU A 9 -56.54 52.14 9.44
N GLY A 10 -55.25 52.11 9.02
CA GLY A 10 -54.87 51.66 7.71
C GLY A 10 -54.27 50.24 7.83
N LEU A 11 -55.04 49.23 7.42
CA LEU A 11 -54.57 47.88 7.25
C LEU A 11 -53.63 47.84 6.00
N SER A 12 -52.33 47.83 6.18
CA SER A 12 -51.41 47.47 5.10
C SER A 12 -50.99 45.98 5.24
N ALA A 13 -51.56 45.14 4.40
CA ALA A 13 -51.17 43.76 4.25
C ALA A 13 -49.78 43.68 3.59
N THR A 14 -48.76 43.54 4.41
CA THR A 14 -47.42 43.26 3.91
C THR A 14 -47.32 41.77 3.64
N GLY A 15 -47.50 41.39 2.38
CA GLY A 15 -47.24 40.02 1.92
C GLY A 15 -45.79 39.66 2.10
N MET A 16 -45.53 38.75 3.02
CA MET A 16 -44.21 38.12 3.23
C MET A 16 -43.98 37.12 2.10
N ALA A 17 -43.33 37.56 1.01
CA ALA A 17 -42.83 36.65 -0.03
C ALA A 17 -41.68 35.86 0.55
N VAL A 18 -41.98 34.63 0.98
CA VAL A 18 -40.91 33.63 1.32
C VAL A 18 -40.24 33.24 0.00
N GLY A 19 -39.15 33.92 -0.29
CA GLY A 19 -38.25 33.52 -1.37
C GLY A 19 -37.60 32.21 -1.01
N ILE A 20 -38.09 31.10 -1.56
CA ILE A 20 -37.38 29.82 -1.56
C ILE A 20 -36.16 30.06 -2.44
N ALA A 21 -35.03 30.36 -1.82
CA ALA A 21 -33.74 30.30 -2.47
C ALA A 21 -33.48 28.83 -2.85
N MET A 22 -33.89 28.43 -4.05
CA MET A 22 -33.34 27.21 -4.66
C MET A 22 -31.86 27.42 -4.74
N ALA A 23 -31.11 26.76 -3.84
CA ALA A 23 -29.67 26.61 -3.98
C ALA A 23 -29.44 25.93 -5.34
N ALA A 24 -29.13 26.73 -6.36
CA ALA A 24 -28.68 26.23 -7.64
C ALA A 24 -27.41 25.43 -7.35
N SER A 25 -27.54 24.11 -7.28
CA SER A 25 -26.38 23.21 -7.27
C SER A 25 -25.64 23.47 -8.58
N THR A 26 -24.54 24.20 -8.50
CA THR A 26 -23.64 24.37 -9.65
C THR A 26 -23.29 22.98 -10.16
N PRO A 27 -23.51 22.69 -11.43
CA PRO A 27 -23.15 21.38 -11.98
C PRO A 27 -21.65 21.21 -11.79
N VAL A 28 -21.28 20.18 -11.02
CA VAL A 28 -19.86 19.82 -10.88
C VAL A 28 -19.38 19.37 -12.24
N ASP A 29 -18.47 20.12 -12.84
CA ASP A 29 -17.91 19.80 -14.13
C ASP A 29 -17.23 18.43 -14.12
N ALA A 30 -17.43 17.68 -15.20
CA ALA A 30 -16.76 16.40 -15.42
C ALA A 30 -15.24 16.64 -15.57
N LYS A 31 -14.43 16.00 -14.71
CA LYS A 31 -12.96 16.11 -14.74
C LYS A 31 -12.33 14.76 -15.01
N THR A 32 -11.21 14.77 -15.71
CA THR A 32 -10.32 13.61 -15.77
C THR A 32 -9.32 13.69 -14.62
N ILE A 33 -9.40 12.73 -13.70
CA ILE A 33 -8.49 12.59 -12.56
C ILE A 33 -7.32 11.71 -13.02
N THR A 34 -6.13 12.26 -13.04
CA THR A 34 -4.91 11.49 -13.35
C THR A 34 -4.29 10.99 -12.07
N VAL A 35 -4.03 9.67 -11.99
CA VAL A 35 -3.47 8.99 -10.82
C VAL A 35 -2.18 8.27 -11.22
N ARG A 36 -1.07 8.62 -10.59
CA ARG A 36 0.20 7.91 -10.71
C ARG A 36 0.19 6.75 -9.72
N ILE A 37 0.17 5.53 -10.25
CA ILE A 37 0.08 4.31 -9.45
C ILE A 37 1.21 3.36 -9.80
N GLY A 38 1.85 2.79 -8.79
CA GLY A 38 2.95 1.89 -9.09
C GLY A 38 3.60 1.21 -7.90
N SER A 39 4.71 0.55 -8.20
CA SER A 39 5.54 -0.18 -7.25
C SER A 39 6.97 -0.30 -7.78
N GLY A 40 7.93 -0.45 -6.89
CA GLY A 40 9.29 -0.84 -7.27
C GLY A 40 9.36 -2.26 -7.83
N HIS A 41 8.41 -3.13 -7.50
CA HIS A 41 8.31 -4.47 -8.06
C HIS A 41 7.52 -4.53 -9.37
N PRO A 42 7.78 -5.55 -10.23
CA PRO A 42 7.02 -5.78 -11.44
C PRO A 42 5.64 -6.38 -11.14
N PRO A 43 4.65 -6.26 -12.08
CA PRO A 43 3.33 -6.85 -11.93
C PRO A 43 3.28 -8.39 -11.89
N THR A 44 4.38 -9.08 -12.09
CA THR A 44 4.53 -10.51 -11.84
C THR A 44 4.52 -10.85 -10.34
N VAL A 45 4.84 -9.90 -9.47
CA VAL A 45 4.70 -10.04 -8.02
C VAL A 45 3.25 -9.80 -7.63
N VAL A 46 2.69 -10.67 -6.78
CA VAL A 46 1.25 -10.73 -6.46
C VAL A 46 0.64 -9.37 -6.13
N TYR A 47 1.21 -8.60 -5.23
CA TYR A 47 0.57 -7.35 -4.83
C TYR A 47 0.61 -6.28 -5.94
N ALA A 48 1.70 -6.20 -6.71
CA ALA A 48 1.81 -5.28 -7.84
C ALA A 48 0.89 -5.71 -8.99
N GLY A 49 0.76 -7.03 -9.21
CA GLY A 49 -0.19 -7.61 -10.17
C GLY A 49 -1.64 -7.33 -9.81
N LEU A 50 -2.02 -7.48 -8.54
CA LEU A 50 -3.36 -7.14 -8.06
C LEU A 50 -3.66 -5.64 -8.15
N MET A 51 -2.67 -4.80 -7.91
CA MET A 51 -2.82 -3.35 -8.13
C MET A 51 -3.13 -3.05 -9.60
N LYS A 52 -2.38 -3.65 -10.52
CA LYS A 52 -2.54 -3.40 -11.96
C LYS A 52 -3.80 -4.04 -12.54
N ASN A 53 -4.00 -5.34 -12.28
CA ASN A 53 -4.96 -6.16 -13.02
C ASN A 53 -6.35 -6.22 -12.35
N PHE A 54 -6.44 -5.79 -11.08
CA PHE A 54 -7.69 -5.80 -10.32
C PHE A 54 -8.04 -4.40 -9.79
N PHE A 55 -7.18 -3.80 -8.96
CA PHE A 55 -7.52 -2.55 -8.29
C PHE A 55 -7.75 -1.39 -9.27
N GLN A 56 -6.88 -1.20 -10.25
CA GLN A 56 -7.03 -0.12 -11.24
C GLN A 56 -8.34 -0.22 -12.04
N PRO A 57 -8.68 -1.36 -12.69
CA PRO A 57 -9.93 -1.46 -13.43
C PRO A 57 -11.17 -1.34 -12.53
N GLU A 58 -11.16 -1.90 -11.32
CA GLU A 58 -12.29 -1.78 -10.41
C GLU A 58 -12.46 -0.34 -9.87
N LEU A 59 -11.38 0.35 -9.57
CA LEU A 59 -11.41 1.76 -9.18
C LEU A 59 -11.93 2.64 -10.33
N LYS A 60 -11.46 2.39 -11.56
CA LYS A 60 -11.96 3.09 -12.74
C LYS A 60 -13.45 2.90 -12.91
N LYS A 61 -13.92 1.66 -12.89
CA LYS A 61 -15.35 1.31 -12.98
C LYS A 61 -16.16 1.99 -11.87
N ALA A 62 -15.67 1.96 -10.63
CA ALA A 62 -16.36 2.55 -9.50
C ALA A 62 -16.50 4.07 -9.60
N ILE A 63 -15.46 4.78 -10.05
CA ILE A 63 -15.48 6.24 -10.22
C ILE A 63 -16.39 6.61 -11.39
N GLU A 64 -16.21 5.99 -12.55
CA GLU A 64 -16.93 6.35 -13.78
C GLU A 64 -18.42 5.96 -13.74
N SER A 65 -18.80 4.96 -12.95
CA SER A 65 -20.21 4.58 -12.74
C SER A 65 -20.94 5.42 -11.68
N LYS A 66 -20.24 5.94 -10.68
CA LYS A 66 -20.84 6.65 -9.54
C LYS A 66 -20.68 8.16 -9.61
N THR A 67 -19.87 8.65 -10.53
CA THR A 67 -19.59 10.09 -10.67
C THR A 67 -19.56 10.50 -12.14
N LYS A 68 -19.51 11.81 -12.40
CA LYS A 68 -19.27 12.36 -13.74
C LYS A 68 -17.77 12.37 -14.13
N HIS A 69 -16.90 11.99 -13.19
CA HIS A 69 -15.46 12.05 -13.41
C HIS A 69 -14.96 10.83 -14.19
N LYS A 70 -13.87 11.03 -14.91
CA LYS A 70 -13.07 9.95 -15.53
C LYS A 70 -11.77 9.80 -14.77
N ILE A 71 -11.19 8.60 -14.77
CA ILE A 71 -9.87 8.37 -14.20
C ILE A 71 -8.90 7.86 -15.26
N LYS A 72 -7.67 8.42 -15.24
CA LYS A 72 -6.55 7.98 -16.07
C LYS A 72 -5.40 7.57 -15.15
N PHE A 73 -4.89 6.37 -15.35
CA PHE A 73 -3.71 5.91 -14.62
C PHE A 73 -2.43 6.19 -15.42
N ILE A 74 -1.40 6.67 -14.69
CA ILE A 74 -0.01 6.64 -15.12
C ILE A 74 0.65 5.52 -14.35
N GLU A 75 0.95 4.42 -15.03
CA GLU A 75 1.52 3.23 -14.44
C GLU A 75 3.02 3.37 -14.21
N ALA A 76 3.47 3.10 -12.99
CA ALA A 76 4.86 3.23 -12.55
C ALA A 76 5.33 1.95 -11.82
N TYR A 77 5.31 0.84 -12.54
CA TYR A 77 5.78 -0.45 -12.02
C TYR A 77 7.24 -0.72 -12.38
N SER A 78 7.81 -1.77 -11.78
CA SER A 78 9.19 -2.22 -12.05
C SER A 78 10.28 -1.19 -11.74
N GLY A 79 10.01 -0.29 -10.82
CA GLY A 79 10.96 0.73 -10.42
C GLY A 79 11.15 1.86 -11.44
N SER A 80 10.17 2.10 -12.32
CA SER A 80 10.26 3.11 -13.37
C SER A 80 10.26 4.55 -12.85
N LEU A 81 9.51 4.84 -11.79
CA LEU A 81 9.54 6.15 -11.11
C LEU A 81 10.20 6.08 -9.74
N VAL A 82 9.95 5.03 -8.98
CA VAL A 82 10.49 4.83 -7.63
C VAL A 82 11.02 3.41 -7.47
N LYS A 83 12.17 3.24 -6.84
CA LYS A 83 12.74 1.93 -6.55
C LYS A 83 12.02 1.24 -5.42
N VAL A 84 12.30 -0.05 -5.21
CA VAL A 84 11.61 -0.92 -4.22
C VAL A 84 11.62 -0.33 -2.81
N PHE A 85 12.74 0.26 -2.40
CA PHE A 85 12.91 0.82 -1.05
C PHE A 85 12.48 2.27 -0.92
N ASP A 86 12.07 2.91 -2.02
CA ASP A 86 11.76 4.35 -2.05
C ASP A 86 10.27 4.62 -2.28
N VAL A 87 9.42 3.57 -2.32
CA VAL A 87 7.99 3.72 -2.66
C VAL A 87 7.26 4.54 -1.60
N PHE A 88 7.56 4.34 -0.33
CA PHE A 88 6.92 5.07 0.77
C PHE A 88 7.22 6.57 0.69
N GLU A 89 8.48 6.93 0.52
CA GLU A 89 8.92 8.31 0.31
C GLU A 89 8.39 8.88 -1.01
N GLY A 90 8.28 8.06 -2.03
CA GLY A 90 7.70 8.44 -3.32
C GLY A 90 6.25 8.89 -3.21
N ILE A 91 5.45 8.25 -2.34
CA ILE A 91 4.09 8.68 -2.02
C ILE A 91 4.12 9.95 -1.16
N GLU A 92 4.95 9.98 -0.10
CA GLU A 92 5.07 11.11 0.81
C GLU A 92 5.44 12.41 0.07
N ASN A 93 6.32 12.31 -0.92
CA ASN A 93 6.81 13.42 -1.75
C ASN A 93 5.95 13.67 -3.01
N GLY A 94 4.84 12.95 -3.18
CA GLY A 94 3.93 13.15 -4.30
C GLY A 94 4.49 12.74 -5.66
N ILE A 95 5.48 11.83 -5.72
CA ILE A 95 5.94 11.20 -6.97
C ILE A 95 4.91 10.16 -7.44
N LEU A 96 4.35 9.41 -6.49
CA LEU A 96 3.20 8.53 -6.69
C LEU A 96 2.00 9.05 -5.90
N ASP A 97 0.80 8.83 -6.43
CA ASP A 97 -0.46 9.06 -5.72
C ASP A 97 -0.90 7.78 -4.99
N ILE A 98 -0.61 6.61 -5.57
CA ILE A 98 -0.87 5.29 -4.96
C ILE A 98 0.36 4.42 -5.19
N GLY A 99 0.88 3.85 -4.11
CA GLY A 99 2.04 2.95 -4.16
C GLY A 99 1.81 1.63 -3.43
N GLY A 100 2.38 0.55 -3.96
CA GLY A 100 2.40 -0.77 -3.32
C GLY A 100 3.82 -1.19 -2.93
N PHE A 101 3.99 -1.58 -1.68
CA PHE A 101 5.28 -2.01 -1.15
C PHE A 101 5.13 -2.92 0.08
N CYS A 102 6.20 -3.65 0.42
CA CYS A 102 6.28 -4.37 1.69
C CYS A 102 6.67 -3.42 2.82
N PHE A 103 5.95 -3.46 3.94
CA PHE A 103 6.35 -2.73 5.15
C PHE A 103 7.74 -3.10 5.66
N CYS A 104 8.25 -4.28 5.26
CA CYS A 104 9.58 -4.74 5.59
C CYS A 104 10.70 -3.83 5.05
N PHE A 105 10.42 -3.06 4.01
CA PHE A 105 11.38 -2.12 3.41
C PHE A 105 11.40 -0.76 4.10
N GLU A 106 10.40 -0.46 4.93
CA GLU A 106 10.29 0.79 5.66
C GLU A 106 10.33 0.58 7.18
N ALA A 107 11.35 -0.15 7.64
CA ALA A 107 11.49 -0.52 9.05
C ALA A 107 11.66 0.68 10.00
N SER A 108 12.20 1.79 9.53
CA SER A 108 12.39 3.01 10.31
C SER A 108 11.06 3.67 10.70
N LYS A 109 10.15 3.77 9.76
CA LYS A 109 8.86 4.46 9.91
C LYS A 109 7.72 3.49 10.23
N LEU A 110 7.75 2.26 9.67
CA LEU A 110 6.64 1.29 9.67
C LEU A 110 6.98 -0.04 10.35
N LYS A 111 7.94 -0.07 11.28
CA LYS A 111 8.39 -1.32 11.94
C LYS A 111 7.25 -2.17 12.50
N MET A 112 6.29 -1.55 13.19
CA MET A 112 5.17 -2.26 13.79
C MET A 112 4.18 -2.83 12.78
N HIS A 113 4.14 -2.28 11.55
CA HIS A 113 3.29 -2.80 10.49
C HIS A 113 3.82 -4.11 9.88
N ALA A 114 5.11 -4.37 10.02
CA ALA A 114 5.75 -5.61 9.61
C ALA A 114 5.74 -6.70 10.70
N PHE A 115 4.84 -6.61 11.69
CA PHE A 115 4.79 -7.50 12.86
C PHE A 115 4.75 -8.99 12.46
N GLN A 116 4.07 -9.34 11.37
CA GLN A 116 3.97 -10.73 10.92
C GLN A 116 5.32 -11.32 10.47
N ILE A 117 6.25 -10.47 9.99
CA ILE A 117 7.61 -10.91 9.65
C ILE A 117 8.44 -11.16 10.91
N MET A 118 8.16 -10.44 11.99
CA MET A 118 8.88 -10.55 13.26
C MET A 118 8.35 -11.68 14.16
N LEU A 119 7.17 -12.23 13.85
CA LEU A 119 6.56 -13.33 14.61
C LEU A 119 6.86 -14.65 13.91
N PRO A 120 7.62 -15.57 14.55
CA PRO A 120 7.89 -16.89 13.99
C PRO A 120 6.61 -17.74 13.97
N PHE A 121 6.59 -18.76 13.10
CA PHE A 121 5.51 -19.75 13.00
C PHE A 121 4.12 -19.17 12.67
N GLY A 122 4.08 -18.03 11.98
CA GLY A 122 2.84 -17.46 11.46
C GLY A 122 2.22 -18.35 10.39
N THR A 123 0.96 -18.06 10.04
CA THR A 123 0.27 -18.79 8.96
C THR A 123 0.88 -18.50 7.59
N MET A 124 1.01 -19.56 6.78
CA MET A 124 1.39 -19.46 5.37
C MET A 124 0.18 -19.18 4.44
N ASP A 125 -1.04 -19.31 4.98
CA ASP A 125 -2.28 -19.01 4.26
C ASP A 125 -2.45 -17.48 4.13
N PRO A 126 -2.44 -16.92 2.91
CA PRO A 126 -2.52 -15.47 2.70
C PRO A 126 -3.85 -14.87 3.16
N VAL A 127 -4.95 -15.63 3.08
CA VAL A 127 -6.28 -15.17 3.53
C VAL A 127 -6.32 -15.04 5.04
N LYS A 128 -5.82 -16.05 5.75
CA LYS A 128 -5.70 -16.02 7.22
C LYS A 128 -4.75 -14.93 7.67
N SER A 129 -3.62 -14.75 6.99
CA SER A 129 -2.65 -13.68 7.27
C SER A 129 -3.31 -12.29 7.21
N VAL A 130 -4.09 -12.02 6.16
CA VAL A 130 -4.84 -10.75 6.02
C VAL A 130 -5.91 -10.62 7.09
N ALA A 131 -6.63 -11.71 7.44
CA ALA A 131 -7.66 -11.68 8.48
C ALA A 131 -7.05 -11.35 9.87
N ILE A 132 -5.92 -11.97 10.21
CA ILE A 132 -5.16 -11.66 11.43
C ILE A 132 -4.75 -10.18 11.45
N ALA A 133 -4.18 -9.71 10.34
CA ALA A 133 -3.78 -8.31 10.23
C ALA A 133 -4.97 -7.35 10.43
N LYS A 134 -6.11 -7.61 9.80
CA LYS A 134 -7.33 -6.81 10.01
C LYS A 134 -7.76 -6.78 11.48
N SER A 135 -7.70 -7.92 12.18
CA SER A 135 -8.04 -8.00 13.61
C SER A 135 -7.08 -7.14 14.45
N VAL A 136 -5.77 -7.22 14.18
CA VAL A 136 -4.76 -6.40 14.89
C VAL A 136 -4.99 -4.91 14.67
N TYR A 137 -5.24 -4.48 13.44
CA TYR A 137 -5.51 -3.07 13.14
C TYR A 137 -6.80 -2.56 13.79
N LYS A 138 -7.83 -3.41 13.88
CA LYS A 138 -9.06 -3.07 14.60
C LYS A 138 -8.80 -2.87 16.10
N GLN A 139 -7.92 -3.68 16.70
CA GLN A 139 -7.57 -3.57 18.11
C GLN A 139 -6.62 -2.41 18.41
N PHE A 140 -5.78 -2.03 17.43
CA PHE A 140 -4.77 -0.98 17.57
C PHE A 140 -4.90 0.08 16.47
N PRO A 141 -5.90 0.99 16.56
CA PRO A 141 -6.12 2.04 15.54
C PRO A 141 -4.91 2.96 15.35
N SER A 142 -4.02 3.04 16.34
CA SER A 142 -2.77 3.80 16.24
C SER A 142 -1.87 3.34 15.09
N LEU A 143 -2.02 2.09 14.64
CA LEU A 143 -1.31 1.58 13.46
C LEU A 143 -1.76 2.32 12.18
N GLU A 144 -3.07 2.48 11.94
CA GLU A 144 -3.56 3.26 10.79
C GLU A 144 -3.18 4.74 10.90
N ASN A 145 -3.32 5.32 12.10
CA ASN A 145 -2.97 6.72 12.37
C ASN A 145 -1.49 7.02 12.10
N ARG A 146 -0.62 5.99 12.13
CA ARG A 146 0.79 6.17 11.81
C ARG A 146 1.02 6.67 10.40
N PHE A 147 0.26 6.20 9.42
CA PHE A 147 0.35 6.64 8.02
C PHE A 147 0.04 8.13 7.85
N GLN A 148 -0.92 8.65 8.61
CA GLN A 148 -1.33 10.06 8.54
C GLN A 148 -0.18 11.01 8.90
N LYS A 149 0.76 10.59 9.76
CA LYS A 149 1.98 11.38 10.06
C LYS A 149 2.85 11.63 8.84
N PHE A 150 2.71 10.79 7.82
CA PHE A 150 3.42 10.86 6.54
C PHE A 150 2.48 11.27 5.39
N LYS A 151 1.32 11.87 5.72
CA LYS A 151 0.29 12.29 4.74
C LYS A 151 -0.20 11.15 3.84
N GLN A 152 -0.21 9.94 4.36
CA GLN A 152 -0.63 8.73 3.66
C GLN A 152 -1.83 8.07 4.33
N THR A 153 -2.56 7.28 3.57
CA THR A 153 -3.64 6.41 4.05
C THR A 153 -3.44 5.02 3.49
N MET A 154 -3.55 4.02 4.34
CA MET A 154 -3.50 2.62 3.91
C MET A 154 -4.84 2.24 3.27
N LEU A 155 -4.85 1.94 1.98
CA LEU A 155 -6.06 1.58 1.23
C LEU A 155 -6.40 0.10 1.37
N ALA A 156 -5.40 -0.77 1.33
CA ALA A 156 -5.59 -2.22 1.39
C ALA A 156 -4.33 -2.93 1.91
N ARG A 157 -4.50 -4.18 2.31
CA ARG A 157 -3.42 -5.12 2.63
C ARG A 157 -3.59 -6.38 1.78
N ILE A 158 -2.46 -6.94 1.38
CA ILE A 158 -2.40 -8.16 0.59
C ILE A 158 -1.51 -9.15 1.32
N GLY A 159 -1.93 -10.40 1.39
CA GLY A 159 -1.11 -11.51 1.86
C GLY A 159 -0.45 -12.23 0.68
N ASP A 160 0.77 -12.70 0.89
CA ASP A 160 1.52 -13.51 -0.09
C ASP A 160 2.11 -14.76 0.55
N GLY A 161 1.49 -15.27 1.61
CA GLY A 161 2.07 -16.31 2.46
C GLY A 161 3.25 -15.78 3.27
N GLY A 162 4.08 -16.69 3.78
CA GLY A 162 5.29 -16.36 4.53
C GLY A 162 6.53 -16.31 3.65
N TYR A 163 7.64 -15.87 4.23
CA TYR A 163 8.93 -15.95 3.58
C TYR A 163 9.48 -17.38 3.65
N ASN A 164 10.02 -17.87 2.56
CA ASN A 164 10.65 -19.19 2.42
C ASN A 164 12.12 -19.05 2.12
N LEU A 165 12.93 -19.97 2.66
CA LEU A 165 14.31 -20.14 2.32
C LEU A 165 14.42 -21.14 1.17
N GLY A 166 15.01 -20.71 0.04
CA GLY A 166 15.42 -21.58 -1.05
C GLY A 166 16.94 -21.58 -1.17
N THR A 167 17.54 -22.76 -1.34
CA THR A 167 19.00 -22.94 -1.44
C THR A 167 19.34 -23.89 -2.58
N ASN A 168 20.56 -23.81 -3.08
CA ASN A 168 21.14 -24.76 -4.02
C ASN A 168 21.97 -25.86 -3.33
N PHE A 169 21.85 -25.99 -2.02
CA PHE A 169 22.44 -27.04 -1.19
C PHE A 169 21.39 -27.59 -0.21
N ASP A 170 21.62 -28.80 0.29
CA ASP A 170 20.76 -29.46 1.26
C ASP A 170 21.03 -28.94 2.69
N TRP A 171 19.97 -28.76 3.46
CA TRP A 171 20.04 -28.40 4.87
C TRP A 171 18.85 -28.99 5.65
N ASN A 172 19.09 -29.34 6.92
CA ASN A 172 18.10 -29.95 7.80
C ASN A 172 17.84 -29.12 9.08
N LYS A 173 18.77 -28.28 9.46
CA LYS A 173 18.70 -27.43 10.65
C LYS A 173 19.37 -26.08 10.39
N VAL A 174 19.01 -25.07 11.17
CA VAL A 174 19.56 -23.71 11.04
C VAL A 174 21.08 -23.66 11.10
N ALA A 175 21.69 -24.55 11.90
CA ALA A 175 23.16 -24.62 12.01
C ALA A 175 23.87 -24.98 10.68
N ASP A 176 23.18 -25.69 9.78
CA ASP A 176 23.72 -26.07 8.47
C ASP A 176 23.85 -24.87 7.53
N LEU A 177 23.14 -23.78 7.83
CA LEU A 177 23.20 -22.54 7.04
C LEU A 177 24.43 -21.69 7.38
N LYS A 178 25.16 -22.04 8.43
CA LYS A 178 26.32 -21.26 8.87
C LYS A 178 27.42 -21.24 7.80
N GLY A 179 27.85 -20.02 7.43
CA GLY A 179 28.91 -19.82 6.43
C GLY A 179 28.40 -19.77 5.00
N HIS A 180 27.19 -20.26 4.71
CA HIS A 180 26.58 -20.14 3.38
C HIS A 180 26.16 -18.72 3.08
N LYS A 181 26.27 -18.32 1.81
CA LYS A 181 25.93 -16.98 1.32
C LYS A 181 24.45 -16.93 0.91
N ILE A 182 23.63 -16.33 1.74
CA ILE A 182 22.17 -16.28 1.54
C ILE A 182 21.72 -14.82 1.31
N LEU A 183 20.95 -14.61 0.26
CA LEU A 183 20.33 -13.30 -0.05
C LEU A 183 19.21 -13.00 0.92
N GLY A 184 19.18 -11.76 1.41
CA GLY A 184 18.13 -11.26 2.28
C GLY A 184 17.90 -9.76 2.08
N ALA A 185 16.72 -9.29 2.47
CA ALA A 185 16.36 -7.88 2.41
C ALA A 185 15.51 -7.48 3.62
N GLY A 186 15.55 -6.20 3.94
CA GLY A 186 14.70 -5.60 4.97
C GLY A 186 14.87 -6.26 6.33
N LEU A 187 13.75 -6.48 7.02
CA LEU A 187 13.74 -7.04 8.38
C LEU A 187 14.22 -8.50 8.48
N ASN A 188 14.27 -9.23 7.37
CA ASN A 188 14.80 -10.60 7.37
C ASN A 188 16.30 -10.66 7.74
N LEU A 189 17.06 -9.61 7.47
CA LEU A 189 18.50 -9.55 7.79
C LEU A 189 18.78 -9.74 9.29
N ASN A 190 17.87 -9.36 10.15
CA ASN A 190 18.08 -9.41 11.60
C ASN A 190 18.21 -10.86 12.12
N TRP A 191 17.29 -11.74 11.75
CA TRP A 191 17.34 -13.12 12.21
C TRP A 191 18.43 -13.94 11.47
N MET A 192 18.65 -13.65 10.19
CA MET A 192 19.73 -14.28 9.41
C MET A 192 21.10 -14.03 10.05
N LYS A 193 21.35 -12.80 10.50
CA LYS A 193 22.58 -12.46 11.21
C LYS A 193 22.74 -13.28 12.49
N GLN A 194 21.68 -13.44 13.26
CA GLN A 194 21.72 -14.23 14.49
C GLN A 194 21.90 -15.72 14.25
N ALA A 195 21.45 -16.23 13.11
CA ALA A 195 21.65 -17.62 12.70
C ALA A 195 23.07 -17.91 12.20
N GLY A 196 23.95 -16.92 12.14
CA GLY A 196 25.33 -17.08 11.66
C GLY A 196 25.44 -17.28 10.15
N ILE A 197 24.41 -16.91 9.40
CA ILE A 197 24.37 -17.01 7.93
C ILE A 197 25.25 -15.91 7.33
N GLY A 198 25.98 -16.25 6.27
CA GLY A 198 26.71 -15.29 5.43
C GLY A 198 25.70 -14.45 4.62
N ILE A 199 25.32 -13.28 5.16
CA ILE A 199 24.26 -12.46 4.57
C ILE A 199 24.80 -11.67 3.39
N ILE A 200 24.08 -11.76 2.25
CA ILE A 200 24.20 -10.82 1.14
C ILE A 200 22.96 -9.95 1.14
N ALA A 201 23.09 -8.71 1.62
CA ALA A 201 22.00 -7.75 1.59
C ALA A 201 21.70 -7.32 0.15
N VAL A 202 20.41 -7.27 -0.20
CA VAL A 202 19.96 -6.92 -1.54
C VAL A 202 19.25 -5.59 -1.52
N THR A 203 19.70 -4.68 -2.38
CA THR A 203 19.16 -3.33 -2.57
C THR A 203 18.70 -3.07 -4.01
N ASP A 204 18.98 -3.98 -4.93
CA ASP A 204 18.77 -3.86 -6.38
C ASP A 204 17.52 -4.61 -6.89
N GLY A 205 16.66 -5.07 -5.97
CA GLY A 205 15.40 -5.74 -6.27
C GLY A 205 15.55 -7.15 -6.86
N LEU A 206 14.43 -7.72 -7.30
CA LEU A 206 14.34 -9.12 -7.74
C LEU A 206 15.27 -9.49 -8.92
N PRO A 207 15.47 -8.66 -9.96
CA PRO A 207 16.40 -9.01 -11.02
C PRO A 207 17.84 -9.19 -10.54
N GLY A 208 18.27 -8.38 -9.57
CA GLY A 208 19.57 -8.52 -8.95
C GLY A 208 19.73 -9.81 -8.13
N TRP A 209 18.66 -10.25 -7.49
CA TRP A 209 18.64 -11.54 -6.77
C TRP A 209 18.91 -12.70 -7.72
N TYR A 210 18.12 -12.78 -8.80
CA TYR A 210 18.28 -13.86 -9.79
C TYR A 210 19.70 -13.95 -10.32
N LYS A 211 20.28 -12.84 -10.73
CA LYS A 211 21.66 -12.80 -11.23
C LYS A 211 22.69 -13.26 -10.21
N LYS A 212 22.54 -12.89 -8.94
CA LYS A 212 23.45 -13.27 -7.87
C LYS A 212 23.42 -14.79 -7.61
N ILE A 213 22.24 -15.41 -7.64
CA ILE A 213 22.12 -16.88 -7.52
C ILE A 213 22.68 -17.57 -8.77
N GLN A 214 22.29 -17.12 -9.95
CA GLN A 214 22.73 -17.69 -11.23
C GLN A 214 24.25 -17.65 -11.39
N ASN A 215 24.90 -16.59 -10.95
CA ASN A 215 26.34 -16.41 -11.06
C ASN A 215 27.14 -17.01 -9.87
N GLY A 216 26.48 -17.73 -8.96
CA GLY A 216 27.13 -18.34 -7.80
C GLY A 216 27.64 -17.35 -6.75
N VAL A 217 27.21 -16.08 -6.81
CA VAL A 217 27.51 -15.07 -5.79
C VAL A 217 26.80 -15.40 -4.49
N ALA A 218 25.60 -16.00 -4.58
CA ALA A 218 24.81 -16.48 -3.47
C ALA A 218 24.37 -17.93 -3.70
N GLU A 219 24.21 -18.66 -2.61
CA GLU A 219 23.82 -20.07 -2.58
C GLU A 219 22.35 -20.26 -2.27
N GLY A 220 21.61 -19.17 -2.04
CA GLY A 220 20.19 -19.18 -1.77
C GLY A 220 19.65 -17.80 -1.41
N GLY A 221 18.39 -17.78 -1.02
CA GLY A 221 17.75 -16.54 -0.62
C GLY A 221 16.46 -16.75 0.16
N ILE A 222 16.06 -15.74 0.89
CA ILE A 222 14.80 -15.70 1.62
C ILE A 222 13.81 -14.82 0.87
N MET A 223 12.74 -15.45 0.39
CA MET A 223 11.74 -14.80 -0.42
C MET A 223 10.32 -15.26 -0.14
N PHE A 224 9.38 -14.45 -0.59
CA PHE A 224 7.95 -14.74 -0.59
C PHE A 224 7.55 -15.61 -1.80
N PRO A 225 6.48 -16.41 -1.71
CA PRO A 225 6.13 -17.42 -2.71
C PRO A 225 5.97 -16.88 -4.13
N SER A 226 5.34 -15.72 -4.32
CA SER A 226 5.13 -15.16 -5.66
C SER A 226 6.40 -14.67 -6.36
N ALA A 227 7.54 -14.59 -5.64
CA ALA A 227 8.82 -14.31 -6.26
C ALA A 227 9.49 -15.58 -6.79
N TRP A 228 9.39 -16.72 -6.11
CA TRP A 228 10.04 -17.97 -6.52
C TRP A 228 9.57 -18.45 -7.88
N GLY A 229 8.26 -18.66 -8.07
CA GLY A 229 7.72 -19.19 -9.33
C GLY A 229 7.68 -18.16 -10.47
N PRO A 230 6.88 -17.06 -10.37
CA PRO A 230 6.68 -16.15 -11.49
C PRO A 230 7.90 -15.34 -11.92
N VAL A 231 8.82 -15.03 -10.97
CA VAL A 231 10.00 -14.20 -11.26
C VAL A 231 11.22 -15.04 -11.59
N PHE A 232 11.47 -16.11 -10.84
CA PHE A 232 12.69 -16.93 -11.02
C PHE A 232 12.48 -18.19 -11.84
N LYS A 233 11.22 -18.59 -12.08
CA LYS A 233 10.87 -19.81 -12.82
C LYS A 233 11.52 -21.07 -12.21
N LEU A 234 11.60 -21.10 -10.89
CA LEU A 234 12.12 -22.22 -10.10
C LEU A 234 10.98 -23.09 -9.58
#